data_74e882eec76fe272eaaccfdf6ac06cff
#
_entry.id   74e882eec76fe272eaaccfdf6ac06cff
#
_cell.length_a   1.000
_cell.length_b   1.000
_cell.length_c   1.000
_cell.angle_alpha   90.00
_cell.angle_beta   90.00
_cell.angle_gamma   90.00
#
_symmetry.space_group_name_H-M   'P 1'
#
loop_
_entity.id
_entity.type
_entity.pdbx_description
1 polymer ?
#
loop_
_entity_poly.entity_id
_entity_poly.type
_entity_poly.pdbx_seq_one_letter_code
_entity_poly.pdbx_strand_id
1 'polypeptide(L)'
;AAVLSRLKPRQTVSVVFRRPQGGSLGREQTVDIPTTRRPLEVIRPEFSTVPVVDVDAGFHDPLSFRLSIASRDGQKRPEEGEIEGNQLEQKDWDASISDDGMSVEFRRTLDGGLTVVKQYRLVTAADNPVGLVEDARAGRYRLQLRVSFRASQKTQLEYAIDGPNGLPTEGWWYAARVSRSWGSLGVRDVAMRFVGEPSTLISGLTLTDEDAEQSASAILDEKPLSFAGVDALYFASGLLPAVEGTEIPQLAEVQSIVVGDVPEAARRKLVNVSCRLLSRELQLEPDVPVTHRFDIFAGPKRPSLLATFGRPQASMNDLVYYGWFGWVARPMIAILHVLHAIIRNYGIAIILLTVIVRGAMFPISRKQALSSQKMQVLQPEMKAIAEKYKNDPQKRTMVTQELWRKHNYNPAGGCLLVFIQIPIFMGLYRSLATDVELRQAPLFSSAIRWCSNLAAPDMMLDWSGFMPGFLVAPEGWLGPYLNLFPLLTIGLFLWQQKLFMPPAVDEQAKMQQQVMKYMMFFMALMFFKVPCGLCLYFIASSLWGIAERLLLPTPKPGGALAGAGGPTIVDAVSSKPGDRASGGRKRRKRR
;
A
#
# COMPACT_ATOMS: atom_id res chain seq x y z
N ALA A 1 -27.81 -15.74 0.37
CA ALA A 1 -27.00 -14.87 -0.51
C ALA A 1 -27.88 -13.99 -1.38
N ALA A 2 -28.83 -14.57 -2.18
CA ALA A 2 -29.68 -13.79 -3.10
C ALA A 2 -30.57 -12.73 -2.40
N VAL A 3 -30.98 -12.95 -1.15
CA VAL A 3 -31.74 -11.97 -0.35
C VAL A 3 -30.80 -10.86 0.14
N LEU A 4 -29.61 -11.22 0.63
CA LEU A 4 -28.64 -10.25 1.15
C LEU A 4 -28.12 -9.29 0.08
N SER A 5 -28.02 -9.75 -1.18
CA SER A 5 -27.57 -8.91 -2.31
C SER A 5 -28.56 -7.82 -2.71
N ARG A 6 -29.84 -7.94 -2.31
CA ARG A 6 -30.91 -6.98 -2.61
C ARG A 6 -31.14 -5.95 -1.52
N LEU A 7 -30.45 -6.07 -0.38
CA LEU A 7 -30.63 -5.16 0.74
C LEU A 7 -30.00 -3.80 0.44
N LYS A 8 -30.75 -2.75 0.78
CA LYS A 8 -30.21 -1.37 0.68
C LYS A 8 -29.46 -1.01 1.95
N PRO A 9 -28.41 -0.16 1.87
CA PRO A 9 -27.74 0.38 3.05
C PRO A 9 -28.73 1.11 3.98
N ARG A 10 -28.56 0.98 5.29
CA ARG A 10 -29.42 1.54 6.34
C ARG A 10 -30.81 0.93 6.44
N GLN A 11 -31.01 -0.22 5.87
CA GLN A 11 -32.21 -1.02 6.07
C GLN A 11 -32.00 -1.92 7.28
N THR A 12 -32.96 -1.99 8.19
CA THR A 12 -32.91 -2.96 9.28
C THR A 12 -33.48 -4.29 8.78
N VAL A 13 -32.74 -5.36 9.00
CA VAL A 13 -33.12 -6.72 8.61
C VAL A 13 -33.25 -7.56 9.86
N SER A 14 -34.42 -8.13 10.06
CA SER A 14 -34.66 -9.08 11.13
C SER A 14 -34.17 -10.46 10.73
N VAL A 15 -33.12 -10.92 11.41
CA VAL A 15 -32.55 -12.25 11.21
C VAL A 15 -33.04 -13.18 12.29
N VAL A 16 -33.74 -14.23 11.89
CA VAL A 16 -34.20 -15.27 12.80
C VAL A 16 -33.21 -16.43 12.76
N PHE A 17 -32.70 -16.80 13.92
CA PHE A 17 -31.80 -17.92 14.05
C PHE A 17 -32.13 -18.78 15.26
N ARG A 18 -31.74 -20.05 15.22
CA ARG A 18 -31.89 -21.00 16.33
C ARG A 18 -30.46 -21.36 16.81
N ARG A 19 -30.21 -21.16 18.11
CA ARG A 19 -28.96 -21.66 18.71
C ARG A 19 -29.13 -23.13 19.09
N PRO A 20 -28.19 -24.01 18.72
CA PRO A 20 -28.18 -25.38 19.25
C PRO A 20 -28.03 -25.34 20.77
N GLN A 21 -28.88 -26.01 21.50
CA GLN A 21 -28.77 -26.23 22.94
C GLN A 21 -28.92 -27.73 23.22
N GLY A 22 -27.84 -28.36 23.71
CA GLY A 22 -27.87 -29.73 24.19
C GLY A 22 -28.39 -30.77 23.20
N GLY A 23 -28.02 -30.70 21.90
CA GLY A 23 -28.44 -31.65 20.86
C GLY A 23 -29.84 -31.42 20.28
N SER A 24 -30.54 -30.38 20.70
CA SER A 24 -31.82 -29.95 20.11
C SER A 24 -31.70 -28.51 19.56
N LEU A 25 -32.48 -28.21 18.51
CA LEU A 25 -32.63 -26.84 18.01
C LEU A 25 -33.30 -26.00 19.08
N GLY A 26 -32.58 -25.06 19.65
CA GLY A 26 -33.06 -24.13 20.66
C GLY A 26 -34.14 -23.18 20.15
N ARG A 27 -34.63 -22.32 21.03
CA ARG A 27 -35.68 -21.35 20.74
C ARG A 27 -35.28 -20.39 19.63
N GLU A 28 -36.20 -20.02 18.77
CA GLU A 28 -35.96 -18.99 17.77
C GLU A 28 -35.65 -17.65 18.45
N GLN A 29 -34.59 -17.02 18.00
CA GLN A 29 -34.20 -15.68 18.41
C GLN A 29 -34.23 -14.78 17.19
N THR A 30 -34.85 -13.62 17.30
CA THR A 30 -34.85 -12.61 16.24
C THR A 30 -33.91 -11.49 16.66
N VAL A 31 -32.99 -11.13 15.80
CA VAL A 31 -32.10 -10.00 15.99
C VAL A 31 -32.23 -9.06 14.81
N ASP A 32 -32.47 -7.79 15.11
CA ASP A 32 -32.55 -6.74 14.11
C ASP A 32 -31.15 -6.21 13.83
N ILE A 33 -30.68 -6.44 12.62
CA ILE A 33 -29.33 -6.04 12.17
C ILE A 33 -29.48 -4.85 11.21
N PRO A 34 -29.00 -3.65 11.58
CA PRO A 34 -28.92 -2.56 10.64
C PRO A 34 -27.90 -2.84 9.56
N THR A 35 -28.30 -2.78 8.30
CA THR A 35 -27.36 -2.92 7.20
C THR A 35 -26.55 -1.65 7.07
N THR A 36 -25.24 -1.81 7.00
CA THR A 36 -24.32 -0.73 6.66
C THR A 36 -24.04 -0.75 5.15
N ARG A 37 -23.53 0.35 4.63
CA ARG A 37 -23.07 0.38 3.26
C ARG A 37 -21.89 -0.59 3.11
N ARG A 38 -22.00 -1.54 2.18
CA ARG A 38 -20.88 -2.40 1.83
C ARG A 38 -19.74 -1.53 1.30
N PRO A 39 -18.50 -1.70 1.78
CA PRO A 39 -17.35 -1.11 1.12
C PRO A 39 -17.37 -1.52 -0.34
N LEU A 40 -17.10 -0.58 -1.24
CA LEU A 40 -17.20 -0.81 -2.69
C LEU A 40 -16.29 -1.95 -3.16
N GLU A 41 -15.25 -2.30 -2.39
CA GLU A 41 -14.13 -3.08 -2.86
C GLU A 41 -13.60 -4.12 -1.85
N VAL A 42 -14.44 -4.69 -1.03
CA VAL A 42 -14.02 -5.89 -0.31
C VAL A 42 -14.23 -7.07 -1.21
N ILE A 43 -13.16 -7.57 -1.79
CA ILE A 43 -13.16 -8.75 -2.65
C ILE A 43 -12.49 -9.88 -1.89
N ARG A 44 -13.21 -10.98 -1.78
CA ARG A 44 -12.65 -12.27 -1.38
C ARG A 44 -12.36 -13.04 -2.66
N PRO A 45 -11.10 -13.19 -3.07
CA PRO A 45 -10.74 -13.85 -4.33
C PRO A 45 -11.19 -15.31 -4.42
N GLU A 46 -11.30 -15.98 -3.27
CA GLU A 46 -11.83 -17.33 -3.14
C GLU A 46 -13.31 -17.45 -3.52
N PHE A 47 -14.05 -16.35 -3.42
CA PHE A 47 -15.36 -16.27 -4.00
C PHE A 47 -15.20 -15.75 -5.43
N SER A 48 -15.14 -16.62 -6.40
CA SER A 48 -15.21 -16.22 -7.80
C SER A 48 -16.44 -15.35 -8.03
N THR A 49 -16.43 -14.52 -9.07
CA THR A 49 -17.58 -13.72 -9.49
C THR A 49 -18.82 -14.55 -9.90
N VAL A 50 -18.69 -15.87 -9.87
CA VAL A 50 -19.84 -16.78 -9.99
C VAL A 50 -20.66 -16.61 -8.72
N PRO A 51 -21.92 -16.17 -8.81
CA PRO A 51 -22.81 -16.18 -7.65
C PRO A 51 -22.78 -17.62 -7.11
N VAL A 52 -22.50 -17.75 -5.82
CA VAL A 52 -22.64 -19.04 -5.13
C VAL A 52 -24.14 -19.40 -5.19
N VAL A 53 -24.51 -20.13 -6.22
CA VAL A 53 -25.88 -20.53 -6.46
C VAL A 53 -26.19 -21.83 -5.70
N ASP A 54 -25.15 -22.51 -5.22
CA ASP A 54 -25.30 -23.81 -4.57
C ASP A 54 -24.86 -23.73 -3.10
N VAL A 55 -25.81 -23.46 -2.24
CA VAL A 55 -25.60 -23.52 -0.78
C VAL A 55 -25.44 -24.96 -0.30
N ASP A 56 -25.84 -25.94 -1.12
CA ASP A 56 -25.78 -27.38 -0.82
C ASP A 56 -24.51 -28.06 -1.33
N ALA A 57 -23.78 -27.47 -2.27
CA ALA A 57 -22.42 -27.86 -2.55
C ALA A 57 -21.56 -27.37 -1.38
N GLY A 58 -21.27 -28.24 -0.44
CA GLY A 58 -20.58 -27.95 0.80
C GLY A 58 -19.40 -27.02 0.58
N PHE A 59 -19.55 -25.80 1.05
CA PHE A 59 -18.52 -24.76 0.93
C PHE A 59 -17.39 -25.11 1.90
N HIS A 60 -16.45 -25.87 1.43
CA HIS A 60 -15.26 -26.25 2.21
C HIS A 60 -14.18 -25.20 2.03
N ASP A 61 -14.42 -23.98 2.57
CA ASP A 61 -13.33 -23.05 2.80
C ASP A 61 -12.33 -23.74 3.75
N PRO A 62 -11.07 -23.90 3.37
CA PRO A 62 -10.08 -24.46 4.27
C PRO A 62 -10.02 -23.62 5.53
N LEU A 63 -10.11 -24.25 6.70
CA LEU A 63 -10.15 -23.56 7.98
C LEU A 63 -8.80 -22.89 8.28
N SER A 64 -8.84 -21.70 8.87
CA SER A 64 -7.65 -21.07 9.43
C SER A 64 -7.14 -21.84 10.64
N PHE A 65 -5.83 -21.84 10.84
CA PHE A 65 -5.16 -22.46 12.00
C PHE A 65 -5.47 -23.96 12.13
N ARG A 66 -5.54 -24.64 11.02
CA ARG A 66 -5.76 -26.08 10.97
C ARG A 66 -4.56 -26.82 11.56
N LEU A 67 -4.82 -27.83 12.39
CA LEU A 67 -3.81 -28.66 12.99
C LEU A 67 -3.83 -30.03 12.33
N SER A 68 -2.67 -30.57 12.01
CA SER A 68 -2.50 -31.91 11.47
C SER A 68 -1.28 -32.59 12.06
N ILE A 69 -1.27 -33.92 12.05
CA ILE A 69 -0.11 -34.73 12.46
C ILE A 69 0.77 -34.90 11.24
N ALA A 70 2.00 -34.41 11.30
CA ALA A 70 2.98 -34.50 10.23
C ALA A 70 3.73 -35.85 10.26
N SER A 71 4.05 -36.35 11.47
CA SER A 71 4.65 -37.66 11.67
C SER A 71 4.27 -38.20 13.04
N ARG A 72 4.07 -39.52 13.16
CA ARG A 72 3.86 -40.22 14.42
C ARG A 72 4.58 -41.56 14.41
N ASP A 73 5.46 -41.79 15.39
CA ASP A 73 6.22 -43.04 15.57
C ASP A 73 6.92 -43.49 14.28
N GLY A 74 7.49 -42.53 13.50
CA GLY A 74 8.16 -42.78 12.22
C GLY A 74 7.24 -42.86 11.00
N GLN A 75 5.92 -42.90 11.18
CA GLN A 75 4.96 -42.85 10.08
C GLN A 75 4.71 -41.40 9.67
N LYS A 76 5.13 -41.04 8.46
CA LYS A 76 4.93 -39.69 7.91
C LYS A 76 3.55 -39.57 7.26
N ARG A 77 3.03 -38.34 7.29
CA ARG A 77 1.80 -37.96 6.57
C ARG A 77 1.97 -38.22 5.07
N PRO A 78 0.99 -38.85 4.39
CA PRO A 78 0.98 -38.95 2.94
C PRO A 78 0.81 -37.60 2.27
N GLU A 79 1.16 -37.47 1.00
CA GLU A 79 0.98 -36.25 0.21
C GLU A 79 -0.50 -35.83 0.16
N GLU A 80 -1.40 -36.77 0.02
CA GLU A 80 -2.84 -36.53 0.06
C GLU A 80 -3.45 -37.19 1.31
N GLY A 81 -4.23 -36.41 2.07
CA GLY A 81 -4.97 -36.88 3.23
C GLY A 81 -4.20 -36.80 4.55
N GLU A 82 -4.62 -37.61 5.51
CA GLU A 82 -4.07 -37.70 6.87
C GLU A 82 -3.64 -39.15 7.16
N ILE A 83 -2.76 -39.32 8.15
CA ILE A 83 -2.35 -40.63 8.64
C ILE A 83 -3.60 -41.38 9.16
N GLU A 84 -3.78 -42.62 8.78
CA GLU A 84 -4.90 -43.44 9.24
C GLU A 84 -4.90 -43.54 10.77
N GLY A 85 -6.06 -43.39 11.41
CA GLY A 85 -6.19 -43.33 12.87
C GLY A 85 -5.83 -41.98 13.51
N ASN A 86 -5.25 -41.03 12.75
CA ASN A 86 -4.82 -39.74 13.23
C ASN A 86 -5.56 -38.57 12.57
N GLN A 87 -6.75 -38.82 12.03
CA GLN A 87 -7.53 -37.80 11.31
C GLN A 87 -8.01 -36.70 12.27
N LEU A 88 -7.52 -35.49 12.07
CA LEU A 88 -7.92 -34.29 12.79
C LEU A 88 -8.82 -33.38 11.95
N GLU A 89 -8.75 -33.47 10.63
CA GLU A 89 -9.42 -32.58 9.70
C GLU A 89 -10.85 -33.03 9.38
N GLN A 90 -11.06 -34.32 9.25
CA GLN A 90 -12.30 -34.93 8.70
C GLN A 90 -13.32 -35.34 9.76
N LYS A 91 -13.01 -35.20 11.03
CA LYS A 91 -13.92 -35.64 12.11
C LYS A 91 -14.18 -34.51 13.09
N ASP A 92 -15.35 -34.51 13.70
CA ASP A 92 -15.74 -33.51 14.68
C ASP A 92 -14.90 -33.60 15.96
N TRP A 93 -14.69 -32.45 16.60
CA TRP A 93 -14.02 -32.31 17.86
C TRP A 93 -15.04 -32.08 18.97
N ASP A 94 -14.78 -32.63 20.14
CA ASP A 94 -15.53 -32.26 21.34
C ASP A 94 -15.20 -30.84 21.75
N ALA A 95 -16.20 -29.97 21.77
CA ALA A 95 -16.02 -28.55 22.07
C ALA A 95 -16.61 -28.20 23.42
N SER A 96 -15.86 -27.48 24.24
CA SER A 96 -16.32 -26.91 25.51
C SER A 96 -15.95 -25.44 25.62
N ILE A 97 -16.85 -24.66 26.18
CA ILE A 97 -16.67 -23.23 26.43
C ILE A 97 -16.45 -23.06 27.91
N SER A 98 -15.44 -22.25 28.32
CA SER A 98 -15.21 -21.91 29.71
C SER A 98 -16.36 -21.12 30.31
N ASP A 99 -16.52 -21.19 31.63
CA ASP A 99 -17.62 -20.52 32.35
C ASP A 99 -17.58 -18.99 32.19
N ASP A 100 -16.41 -18.40 32.01
CA ASP A 100 -16.22 -16.97 31.75
C ASP A 100 -16.54 -16.58 30.31
N GLY A 101 -16.80 -17.55 29.42
CA GLY A 101 -17.03 -17.33 27.98
C GLY A 101 -15.82 -16.80 27.19
N MET A 102 -14.64 -16.76 27.82
CA MET A 102 -13.43 -16.17 27.23
C MET A 102 -12.54 -17.18 26.52
N SER A 103 -12.77 -18.49 26.73
CA SER A 103 -12.03 -19.53 26.03
C SER A 103 -12.94 -20.65 25.52
N VAL A 104 -12.48 -21.27 24.44
CA VAL A 104 -13.09 -22.48 23.88
C VAL A 104 -11.99 -23.53 23.72
N GLU A 105 -12.28 -24.74 24.17
CA GLU A 105 -11.41 -25.89 24.05
C GLU A 105 -12.03 -26.91 23.09
N PHE A 106 -11.23 -27.39 22.16
CA PHE A 106 -11.56 -28.47 21.24
C PHE A 106 -10.65 -29.65 21.59
N ARG A 107 -11.26 -30.79 21.92
CA ARG A 107 -10.56 -32.00 22.33
C ARG A 107 -10.86 -33.15 21.37
N ARG A 108 -9.83 -33.91 21.08
CA ARG A 108 -9.96 -35.11 20.28
C ARG A 108 -8.97 -36.18 20.74
N THR A 109 -9.46 -37.39 20.90
CA THR A 109 -8.64 -38.58 21.16
C THR A 109 -8.53 -39.39 19.86
N LEU A 110 -7.29 -39.67 19.50
CA LEU A 110 -6.89 -40.43 18.32
C LEU A 110 -6.61 -41.88 18.69
N ASP A 111 -6.50 -42.73 17.67
CA ASP A 111 -6.16 -44.13 17.87
C ASP A 111 -4.80 -44.26 18.58
N GLY A 112 -4.65 -45.30 19.41
CA GLY A 112 -3.44 -45.46 20.26
C GLY A 112 -3.33 -44.51 21.46
N GLY A 113 -4.44 -43.85 21.84
CA GLY A 113 -4.53 -43.05 23.07
C GLY A 113 -3.81 -41.71 23.06
N LEU A 114 -3.57 -41.16 21.87
CA LEU A 114 -3.08 -39.77 21.72
C LEU A 114 -4.26 -38.80 21.82
N THR A 115 -4.27 -37.96 22.86
CA THR A 115 -5.26 -36.88 23.00
C THR A 115 -4.66 -35.55 22.56
N VAL A 116 -5.35 -34.87 21.65
CA VAL A 116 -4.98 -33.54 21.15
C VAL A 116 -6.00 -32.55 21.66
N VAL A 117 -5.52 -31.45 22.22
CA VAL A 117 -6.35 -30.35 22.72
C VAL A 117 -5.92 -29.07 22.05
N LYS A 118 -6.89 -28.32 21.54
CA LYS A 118 -6.70 -27.03 20.90
C LYS A 118 -7.57 -26.00 21.62
N GLN A 119 -6.95 -25.08 22.34
CA GLN A 119 -7.65 -24.08 23.12
C GLN A 119 -7.43 -22.69 22.54
N TYR A 120 -8.51 -21.97 22.31
CA TYR A 120 -8.48 -20.54 21.98
C TYR A 120 -8.96 -19.72 23.17
N ARG A 121 -8.22 -18.65 23.49
CA ARG A 121 -8.57 -17.72 24.56
C ARG A 121 -8.51 -16.28 24.06
N LEU A 122 -9.56 -15.51 24.31
CA LEU A 122 -9.55 -14.06 24.13
C LEU A 122 -8.66 -13.43 25.18
N VAL A 123 -7.72 -12.60 24.75
CA VAL A 123 -6.82 -11.86 25.64
C VAL A 123 -7.48 -10.54 26.02
N THR A 124 -7.68 -10.30 27.30
CA THR A 124 -8.21 -9.04 27.81
C THR A 124 -7.09 -8.03 28.06
N ALA A 125 -7.45 -6.76 28.26
CA ALA A 125 -6.48 -5.72 28.63
C ALA A 125 -5.78 -6.02 29.97
N ALA A 126 -6.44 -6.75 30.86
CA ALA A 126 -5.88 -7.18 32.15
C ALA A 126 -4.81 -8.28 32.00
N ASP A 127 -4.90 -9.10 30.97
CA ASP A 127 -3.95 -10.18 30.68
C ASP A 127 -2.70 -9.71 29.92
N ASN A 128 -2.60 -8.40 29.62
CA ASN A 128 -1.50 -7.84 28.85
C ASN A 128 -0.44 -7.24 29.79
N PRO A 129 0.58 -8.01 30.21
CA PRO A 129 1.57 -7.57 31.21
C PRO A 129 2.54 -6.52 30.68
N VAL A 130 2.51 -6.25 29.38
CA VAL A 130 3.43 -5.30 28.74
C VAL A 130 2.75 -3.95 28.68
N GLY A 131 3.04 -3.08 29.64
CA GLY A 131 2.63 -1.68 29.73
C GLY A 131 3.11 -0.78 28.58
N LEU A 132 3.22 -1.34 27.38
CA LEU A 132 3.66 -0.67 26.15
C LEU A 132 2.49 -0.20 25.28
N VAL A 133 1.26 -0.25 25.78
CA VAL A 133 0.12 -0.04 24.91
C VAL A 133 -0.50 1.32 25.16
N GLU A 134 -0.02 2.34 24.47
CA GLU A 134 -0.80 3.55 24.21
C GLU A 134 -2.11 3.25 23.46
N ASP A 135 -2.21 2.09 22.79
CA ASP A 135 -3.43 1.67 22.11
C ASP A 135 -4.17 0.60 22.95
N ALA A 136 -5.11 1.05 23.75
CA ALA A 136 -6.04 0.19 24.51
C ALA A 136 -6.83 -0.82 23.64
N ARG A 137 -6.69 -0.73 22.31
CA ARG A 137 -7.30 -1.62 21.32
C ARG A 137 -6.44 -2.84 20.99
N ALA A 138 -5.17 -2.90 21.43
CA ALA A 138 -4.28 -3.99 21.06
C ALA A 138 -4.80 -5.36 21.50
N GLY A 139 -5.41 -5.45 22.68
CA GLY A 139 -6.04 -6.68 23.16
C GLY A 139 -7.16 -7.20 22.25
N ARG A 140 -7.86 -6.32 21.53
CA ARG A 140 -8.98 -6.71 20.66
C ARG A 140 -8.56 -7.46 19.40
N TYR A 141 -7.27 -7.42 19.04
CA TYR A 141 -6.71 -8.05 17.83
C TYR A 141 -5.80 -9.23 18.16
N ARG A 142 -5.81 -9.68 19.44
CA ARG A 142 -5.01 -10.81 19.94
C ARG A 142 -5.92 -11.95 20.38
N LEU A 143 -5.62 -13.13 19.89
CA LEU A 143 -6.21 -14.38 20.33
C LEU A 143 -5.07 -15.32 20.72
N GLN A 144 -5.12 -15.91 21.89
CA GLN A 144 -4.14 -16.91 22.30
C GLN A 144 -4.58 -18.30 21.87
N LEU A 145 -3.68 -19.06 21.27
CA LEU A 145 -3.88 -20.44 20.89
C LEU A 145 -2.90 -21.31 21.66
N ARG A 146 -3.42 -22.32 22.37
CA ARG A 146 -2.65 -23.41 22.95
C ARG A 146 -2.98 -24.70 22.26
N VAL A 147 -1.93 -25.48 21.94
CA VAL A 147 -2.04 -26.81 21.38
C VAL A 147 -1.34 -27.76 22.34
N SER A 148 -2.07 -28.74 22.88
CA SER A 148 -1.54 -29.69 23.87
C SER A 148 -1.69 -31.12 23.34
N PHE A 149 -0.66 -31.92 23.57
CA PHE A 149 -0.59 -33.31 23.19
C PHE A 149 -0.34 -34.14 24.42
N ARG A 150 -1.16 -35.18 24.64
CA ARG A 150 -1.00 -36.14 25.74
C ARG A 150 -1.16 -37.56 25.19
N ALA A 151 -0.17 -38.39 25.40
CA ALA A 151 -0.18 -39.77 24.94
C ALA A 151 -0.26 -40.73 26.15
N SER A 152 -0.95 -41.86 26.00
CA SER A 152 -1.03 -42.91 27.01
C SER A 152 0.22 -43.80 27.05
N GLN A 153 1.05 -43.72 26.03
CA GLN A 153 2.32 -44.44 25.90
C GLN A 153 3.37 -43.54 25.28
N LYS A 154 4.65 -43.90 25.43
CA LYS A 154 5.73 -43.16 24.81
C LYS A 154 5.52 -43.06 23.31
N THR A 155 5.48 -41.82 22.77
CA THR A 155 5.12 -41.54 21.38
C THR A 155 6.03 -40.44 20.83
N GLN A 156 6.51 -40.62 19.62
CA GLN A 156 7.20 -39.57 18.85
C GLN A 156 6.18 -38.88 17.96
N LEU A 157 6.17 -37.54 17.97
CA LEU A 157 5.16 -36.76 17.29
C LEU A 157 5.76 -35.51 16.64
N GLU A 158 5.46 -35.31 15.37
CA GLU A 158 5.59 -34.02 14.69
C GLU A 158 4.21 -33.54 14.27
N TYR A 159 3.92 -32.29 14.50
CA TYR A 159 2.66 -31.69 14.05
C TYR A 159 2.91 -30.49 13.13
N ALA A 160 1.92 -30.19 12.31
CA ALA A 160 1.87 -28.99 11.51
C ALA A 160 0.66 -28.14 11.90
N ILE A 161 0.85 -26.82 11.96
CA ILE A 161 -0.22 -25.87 12.14
C ILE A 161 -0.24 -24.88 10.96
N ASP A 162 -1.37 -24.83 10.26
CA ASP A 162 -1.57 -23.88 9.19
C ASP A 162 -1.85 -22.48 9.74
N GLY A 163 -1.46 -21.47 9.01
CA GLY A 163 -1.70 -20.08 9.34
C GLY A 163 -3.14 -19.62 9.03
N PRO A 164 -3.33 -18.30 8.96
CA PRO A 164 -4.63 -17.73 8.60
C PRO A 164 -4.96 -18.00 7.13
N ASN A 165 -6.25 -18.24 6.85
CA ASN A 165 -6.78 -18.40 5.51
C ASN A 165 -7.85 -17.35 5.21
N GLY A 166 -7.98 -16.97 3.95
CA GLY A 166 -9.09 -16.12 3.50
C GLY A 166 -9.04 -14.67 4.00
N LEU A 167 -7.85 -14.10 4.20
CA LEU A 167 -7.72 -12.69 4.57
C LEU A 167 -8.40 -11.79 3.54
N PRO A 168 -9.35 -10.92 3.94
CA PRO A 168 -10.05 -10.04 3.02
C PRO A 168 -9.11 -9.15 2.25
N THR A 169 -9.34 -9.03 0.95
CA THR A 169 -8.56 -8.16 0.07
C THR A 169 -9.38 -6.96 -0.37
N GLU A 170 -8.77 -5.81 -0.36
CA GLU A 170 -9.33 -4.56 -0.83
C GLU A 170 -8.26 -3.84 -1.65
N GLY A 171 -8.67 -3.15 -2.71
CA GLY A 171 -7.76 -2.36 -3.49
C GLY A 171 -6.90 -3.13 -4.51
N TRP A 172 -7.17 -4.38 -4.74
CA TRP A 172 -6.36 -5.25 -5.59
C TRP A 172 -6.24 -4.79 -7.04
N TRP A 173 -7.19 -4.01 -7.55
CA TRP A 173 -7.18 -3.51 -8.92
C TRP A 173 -6.69 -2.05 -9.05
N TYR A 174 -6.64 -1.29 -7.95
CA TYR A 174 -6.23 0.11 -7.98
C TYR A 174 -5.00 0.43 -7.13
N ALA A 175 -4.70 -0.34 -6.09
CA ALA A 175 -3.59 -0.10 -5.20
C ALA A 175 -2.46 -1.11 -5.40
N ALA A 176 -1.30 -0.64 -5.82
CA ALA A 176 -0.11 -1.47 -5.94
C ALA A 176 0.60 -1.56 -4.58
N ARG A 177 0.84 -2.78 -4.11
CA ARG A 177 1.69 -3.04 -2.96
C ARG A 177 3.17 -2.88 -3.35
N VAL A 178 4.00 -2.59 -2.38
CA VAL A 178 5.45 -2.39 -2.57
C VAL A 178 6.22 -3.32 -1.67
N SER A 179 7.10 -4.10 -2.28
CA SER A 179 8.08 -4.92 -1.58
C SER A 179 9.38 -4.16 -1.34
N ARG A 180 10.13 -4.56 -0.31
CA ARG A 180 11.53 -4.17 -0.11
C ARG A 180 12.45 -4.81 -1.16
N SER A 181 12.12 -6.00 -1.59
CA SER A 181 12.93 -6.86 -2.48
C SER A 181 12.58 -6.72 -3.95
N TRP A 182 12.06 -5.64 -4.44
CA TRP A 182 11.75 -5.45 -5.89
C TRP A 182 10.94 -6.59 -6.54
N GLY A 183 10.56 -7.62 -5.77
CA GLY A 183 9.76 -8.73 -6.27
C GLY A 183 8.30 -8.31 -6.53
N SER A 184 7.65 -9.06 -7.39
CA SER A 184 6.21 -8.95 -7.59
C SER A 184 5.49 -9.31 -6.29
N LEU A 185 4.63 -8.42 -5.80
CA LEU A 185 3.75 -8.71 -4.69
C LEU A 185 2.38 -9.14 -5.23
N GLY A 186 1.80 -10.15 -4.59
CA GLY A 186 0.42 -10.54 -4.81
C GLY A 186 -0.56 -9.59 -4.13
N VAL A 187 -1.81 -9.95 -4.21
CA VAL A 187 -2.87 -9.29 -3.43
C VAL A 187 -2.79 -9.72 -1.97
N ARG A 188 -2.36 -10.97 -1.76
CA ARG A 188 -1.98 -11.56 -0.48
C ARG A 188 -0.60 -12.19 -0.65
N ASP A 189 0.24 -12.03 0.36
CA ASP A 189 1.56 -12.65 0.40
C ASP A 189 1.76 -13.33 1.73
N VAL A 190 2.52 -14.41 1.73
CA VAL A 190 2.99 -15.02 2.97
C VAL A 190 4.07 -14.11 3.55
N ALA A 191 3.88 -13.72 4.79
CA ALA A 191 4.80 -12.85 5.51
C ALA A 191 5.45 -13.63 6.65
N MET A 192 6.77 -13.61 6.74
CA MET A 192 7.51 -14.20 7.84
C MET A 192 8.64 -13.28 8.28
N ARG A 193 9.00 -13.35 9.56
CA ARG A 193 10.12 -12.60 10.10
C ARG A 193 10.88 -13.38 11.13
N PHE A 194 12.19 -13.42 10.93
CA PHE A 194 13.15 -13.96 11.88
C PHE A 194 13.79 -12.83 12.69
N VAL A 195 14.26 -13.16 13.90
CA VAL A 195 14.99 -12.19 14.72
C VAL A 195 16.30 -11.81 14.03
N GLY A 196 16.56 -10.50 13.95
CA GLY A 196 17.74 -9.97 13.29
C GLY A 196 17.60 -9.77 11.78
N GLU A 197 16.47 -10.16 11.17
CA GLU A 197 16.21 -10.01 9.74
C GLU A 197 15.01 -9.12 9.46
N PRO A 198 14.95 -8.47 8.28
CA PRO A 198 13.74 -7.81 7.83
C PRO A 198 12.65 -8.84 7.49
N SER A 199 11.39 -8.42 7.48
CA SER A 199 10.28 -9.27 7.04
C SER A 199 10.47 -9.71 5.59
N THR A 200 10.33 -11.00 5.36
CA THR A 200 10.27 -11.60 4.02
C THR A 200 8.81 -11.72 3.60
N LEU A 201 8.52 -11.29 2.38
CA LEU A 201 7.21 -11.43 1.75
C LEU A 201 7.36 -12.35 0.54
N ILE A 202 6.64 -13.46 0.55
CA ILE A 202 6.61 -14.42 -0.56
C ILE A 202 5.28 -14.27 -1.27
N SER A 203 5.36 -13.85 -2.52
CA SER A 203 4.18 -13.58 -3.33
C SER A 203 3.43 -14.86 -3.67
N GLY A 204 2.11 -14.79 -3.62
CA GLY A 204 1.28 -15.86 -4.15
C GLY A 204 1.57 -16.17 -5.62
N LEU A 205 2.01 -15.19 -6.41
CA LEU A 205 2.44 -15.42 -7.79
C LEU A 205 3.67 -16.32 -7.84
N THR A 206 4.67 -16.07 -6.99
CA THR A 206 5.88 -16.91 -6.91
C THR A 206 5.55 -18.34 -6.51
N LEU A 207 4.59 -18.53 -5.59
CA LEU A 207 4.17 -19.86 -5.14
C LEU A 207 3.41 -20.67 -6.20
N THR A 208 2.96 -20.04 -7.27
CA THR A 208 2.25 -20.69 -8.37
C THR A 208 3.14 -20.93 -9.60
N ASP A 209 4.42 -20.53 -9.56
CA ASP A 209 5.37 -20.81 -10.63
C ASP A 209 5.93 -22.24 -10.48
N GLU A 210 6.25 -22.89 -11.59
CA GLU A 210 6.72 -24.28 -11.61
C GLU A 210 8.06 -24.47 -10.89
N ASP A 211 8.86 -23.42 -10.77
CA ASP A 211 10.16 -23.41 -10.07
C ASP A 211 10.07 -23.02 -8.58
N ALA A 212 8.87 -22.94 -8.02
CA ALA A 212 8.61 -22.37 -6.70
C ALA A 212 9.07 -23.20 -5.50
N GLU A 213 9.33 -24.50 -5.68
CA GLU A 213 9.60 -25.43 -4.58
C GLU A 213 10.76 -25.02 -3.67
N GLN A 214 11.81 -24.39 -4.22
CA GLN A 214 12.98 -23.96 -3.43
C GLN A 214 12.75 -22.67 -2.63
N SER A 215 11.77 -21.86 -2.97
CA SER A 215 11.50 -20.57 -2.30
C SER A 215 10.42 -20.66 -1.22
N ALA A 216 9.77 -21.79 -1.11
CA ALA A 216 8.54 -21.93 -0.31
C ALA A 216 8.78 -22.25 1.18
N SER A 217 10.00 -22.69 1.57
CA SER A 217 10.28 -23.10 2.93
C SER A 217 11.50 -22.42 3.55
N ALA A 218 11.49 -22.24 4.86
CA ALA A 218 12.61 -21.72 5.64
C ALA A 218 12.83 -22.59 6.89
N ILE A 219 14.06 -23.14 7.01
CA ILE A 219 14.48 -23.98 8.13
C ILE A 219 14.85 -23.08 9.32
N LEU A 220 14.43 -23.46 10.51
CA LEU A 220 14.53 -22.67 11.75
C LEU A 220 15.73 -23.07 12.65
N ASP A 221 16.82 -23.56 12.08
CA ASP A 221 17.91 -24.14 12.87
C ASP A 221 18.67 -23.13 13.74
N GLU A 222 18.82 -21.88 13.30
CA GLU A 222 19.64 -20.89 14.00
C GLU A 222 18.90 -19.58 14.32
N LYS A 223 17.75 -19.31 13.69
CA LYS A 223 17.07 -18.04 13.79
C LYS A 223 15.65 -18.20 14.31
N PRO A 224 15.37 -17.69 15.52
CA PRO A 224 14.02 -17.83 16.08
C PRO A 224 13.00 -17.02 15.26
N LEU A 225 11.89 -17.68 14.92
CA LEU A 225 10.76 -17.06 14.26
C LEU A 225 10.09 -16.05 15.19
N SER A 226 9.83 -14.85 14.70
CA SER A 226 9.01 -13.86 15.40
C SER A 226 7.54 -13.97 15.04
N PHE A 227 7.24 -14.09 13.76
CA PHE A 227 5.89 -14.35 13.26
C PHE A 227 5.91 -14.97 11.87
N ALA A 228 4.85 -15.70 11.53
CA ALA A 228 4.51 -16.10 10.17
C ALA A 228 3.01 -15.93 9.96
N GLY A 229 2.60 -15.50 8.76
CA GLY A 229 1.21 -15.26 8.48
C GLY A 229 0.96 -14.77 7.06
N VAL A 230 -0.16 -14.08 6.88
CA VAL A 230 -0.59 -13.52 5.60
C VAL A 230 -0.69 -12.02 5.71
N ASP A 231 -0.12 -11.32 4.75
CA ASP A 231 -0.13 -9.87 4.62
C ASP A 231 -0.93 -9.45 3.38
N ALA A 232 -1.87 -8.53 3.56
CA ALA A 232 -2.61 -7.85 2.49
C ALA A 232 -2.35 -6.33 2.58
N LEU A 233 -3.07 -5.53 1.78
CA LEU A 233 -2.83 -4.09 1.72
C LEU A 233 -3.06 -3.39 3.07
N TYR A 234 -4.23 -3.64 3.69
CA TYR A 234 -4.67 -2.94 4.91
C TYR A 234 -4.73 -3.82 6.15
N PHE A 235 -4.70 -5.14 5.97
CA PHE A 235 -4.85 -6.11 7.03
C PHE A 235 -3.74 -7.13 6.99
N ALA A 236 -3.42 -7.67 8.16
CA ALA A 236 -2.53 -8.81 8.31
C ALA A 236 -3.10 -9.77 9.35
N SER A 237 -2.76 -11.03 9.24
CA SER A 237 -3.02 -12.03 10.26
C SER A 237 -1.86 -13.00 10.32
N GLY A 238 -1.50 -13.46 11.52
CA GLY A 238 -0.36 -14.35 11.66
C GLY A 238 -0.29 -15.02 13.02
N LEU A 239 0.53 -16.05 13.05
CA LEU A 239 0.93 -16.82 14.24
C LEU A 239 2.25 -16.28 14.79
N LEU A 240 2.29 -16.02 16.10
CA LEU A 240 3.45 -15.55 16.81
C LEU A 240 3.78 -16.61 17.90
N PRO A 241 4.87 -17.36 17.73
CA PRO A 241 5.29 -18.33 18.73
C PRO A 241 5.60 -17.67 20.08
N ALA A 242 5.18 -18.26 21.19
CA ALA A 242 5.52 -17.78 22.52
C ALA A 242 7.04 -17.69 22.69
N VAL A 243 7.49 -16.66 23.42
CA VAL A 243 8.92 -16.38 23.65
C VAL A 243 9.37 -16.65 25.07
N GLU A 244 8.42 -16.77 26.00
CA GLU A 244 8.68 -16.93 27.42
C GLU A 244 7.79 -18.02 28.04
N GLY A 245 8.26 -18.64 29.11
CA GLY A 245 7.56 -19.70 29.81
C GLY A 245 7.93 -21.11 29.33
N THR A 246 7.15 -22.09 29.74
CA THR A 246 7.37 -23.52 29.46
C THR A 246 6.66 -23.99 28.17
N GLU A 247 5.77 -23.16 27.59
CA GLU A 247 4.93 -23.50 26.45
C GLU A 247 5.51 -22.99 25.13
N ILE A 248 6.85 -22.83 25.02
CA ILE A 248 7.52 -22.33 23.83
C ILE A 248 7.48 -23.38 22.72
N PRO A 249 6.91 -23.07 21.53
CA PRO A 249 6.87 -24.02 20.43
C PRO A 249 8.27 -24.35 19.91
N GLN A 250 8.56 -25.64 19.80
CA GLN A 250 9.76 -26.12 19.15
C GLN A 250 9.47 -26.32 17.67
N LEU A 251 9.80 -25.34 16.85
CA LEU A 251 9.54 -25.34 15.42
C LEU A 251 10.81 -25.74 14.64
N ALA A 252 10.61 -26.51 13.58
CA ALA A 252 11.66 -26.93 12.66
C ALA A 252 11.68 -26.09 11.39
N GLU A 253 10.48 -25.77 10.85
CA GLU A 253 10.35 -25.20 9.54
C GLU A 253 9.10 -24.33 9.43
N VAL A 254 9.18 -23.31 8.57
CA VAL A 254 8.04 -22.50 8.09
C VAL A 254 7.91 -22.70 6.60
N GLN A 255 6.76 -23.11 6.15
CA GLN A 255 6.44 -23.28 4.74
C GLN A 255 5.42 -22.23 4.30
N SER A 256 5.58 -21.73 3.08
CA SER A 256 4.57 -20.93 2.39
C SER A 256 3.72 -21.85 1.52
N ILE A 257 2.40 -21.82 1.68
CA ILE A 257 1.50 -22.74 1.01
C ILE A 257 0.43 -21.99 0.21
N VAL A 258 0.05 -22.55 -0.93
CA VAL A 258 -1.15 -22.17 -1.65
C VAL A 258 -2.35 -22.87 -1.00
N VAL A 259 -3.46 -22.17 -0.87
CA VAL A 259 -4.68 -22.68 -0.23
C VAL A 259 -5.80 -22.71 -1.26
N GLY A 260 -6.37 -23.91 -1.49
CA GLY A 260 -7.38 -24.14 -2.51
C GLY A 260 -6.82 -24.12 -3.92
N ASP A 261 -7.69 -23.97 -4.91
CA ASP A 261 -7.34 -24.03 -6.33
C ASP A 261 -6.57 -22.77 -6.77
N VAL A 262 -5.61 -22.97 -7.68
CA VAL A 262 -4.90 -21.87 -8.34
C VAL A 262 -5.83 -21.24 -9.38
N PRO A 263 -6.10 -19.91 -9.29
CA PRO A 263 -6.94 -19.23 -10.27
C PRO A 263 -6.33 -19.26 -11.68
N GLU A 264 -7.19 -19.10 -12.69
CA GLU A 264 -6.77 -18.94 -14.10
C GLU A 264 -5.68 -17.87 -14.25
N ALA A 265 -4.84 -17.97 -15.29
CA ALA A 265 -3.67 -17.14 -15.52
C ALA A 265 -3.94 -15.62 -15.38
N ALA A 266 -5.06 -15.12 -15.87
CA ALA A 266 -5.46 -13.71 -15.75
C ALA A 266 -5.72 -13.25 -14.30
N ARG A 267 -6.08 -14.20 -13.41
CA ARG A 267 -6.40 -13.95 -12.00
C ARG A 267 -5.40 -14.58 -11.03
N ARG A 268 -4.30 -15.13 -11.51
CA ARG A 268 -3.28 -15.80 -10.71
C ARG A 268 -2.79 -14.97 -9.52
N LYS A 269 -2.72 -13.64 -9.66
CA LYS A 269 -2.39 -12.72 -8.55
C LYS A 269 -3.38 -12.73 -7.37
N LEU A 270 -4.58 -13.31 -7.56
CA LEU A 270 -5.61 -13.42 -6.54
C LEU A 270 -5.54 -14.74 -5.78
N VAL A 271 -4.56 -15.58 -6.05
CA VAL A 271 -4.35 -16.86 -5.38
C VAL A 271 -4.41 -16.68 -3.85
N ASN A 272 -5.04 -17.62 -3.20
CA ASN A 272 -5.09 -17.65 -1.74
C ASN A 272 -3.85 -18.35 -1.20
N VAL A 273 -3.23 -17.76 -0.18
CA VAL A 273 -1.98 -18.24 0.40
C VAL A 273 -2.09 -18.27 1.92
N SER A 274 -1.30 -19.16 2.52
CA SER A 274 -1.12 -19.24 3.97
C SER A 274 0.31 -19.68 4.29
N CYS A 275 0.65 -19.72 5.57
CA CYS A 275 1.87 -20.34 6.05
C CYS A 275 1.54 -21.65 6.75
N ARG A 276 2.54 -22.53 6.88
CA ARG A 276 2.48 -23.75 7.69
C ARG A 276 3.71 -23.79 8.56
N LEU A 277 3.51 -24.00 9.86
CA LEU A 277 4.57 -24.19 10.84
C LEU A 277 4.67 -25.67 11.15
N LEU A 278 5.85 -26.24 10.98
CA LEU A 278 6.14 -27.63 11.36
C LEU A 278 6.89 -27.61 12.69
N SER A 279 6.47 -28.49 13.60
CA SER A 279 7.20 -28.69 14.86
C SER A 279 8.44 -29.55 14.62
N ARG A 280 9.41 -29.44 15.52
CA ARG A 280 10.41 -30.48 15.71
C ARG A 280 9.74 -31.75 16.26
N GLU A 281 10.43 -32.87 16.19
CA GLU A 281 9.97 -34.10 16.79
C GLU A 281 9.83 -33.94 18.32
N LEU A 282 8.63 -34.16 18.81
CA LEU A 282 8.28 -34.12 20.22
C LEU A 282 8.34 -35.54 20.78
N GLN A 283 9.02 -35.70 21.90
CA GLN A 283 9.02 -36.94 22.68
C GLN A 283 7.94 -36.81 23.76
N LEU A 284 6.83 -37.52 23.58
CA LEU A 284 5.74 -37.55 24.57
C LEU A 284 5.95 -38.70 25.55
N GLU A 285 6.11 -38.39 26.83
CA GLU A 285 6.12 -39.38 27.91
C GLU A 285 4.68 -39.70 28.34
N PRO A 286 4.42 -40.92 28.79
CA PRO A 286 3.09 -41.36 29.16
C PRO A 286 2.43 -40.41 30.15
N ASP A 287 1.21 -39.96 29.82
CA ASP A 287 0.37 -39.08 30.61
C ASP A 287 0.93 -37.67 30.92
N VAL A 288 2.10 -37.30 30.38
CA VAL A 288 2.68 -35.96 30.52
C VAL A 288 2.28 -35.11 29.34
N PRO A 289 1.49 -34.03 29.51
CA PRO A 289 1.11 -33.18 28.41
C PRO A 289 2.26 -32.28 27.97
N VAL A 290 2.47 -32.19 26.66
CA VAL A 290 3.34 -31.17 26.04
C VAL A 290 2.44 -30.10 25.43
N THR A 291 2.63 -28.85 25.85
CA THR A 291 1.79 -27.73 25.37
C THR A 291 2.65 -26.68 24.68
N HIS A 292 2.19 -26.23 23.52
CA HIS A 292 2.77 -25.15 22.75
C HIS A 292 1.77 -23.98 22.66
N ARG A 293 2.27 -22.76 22.86
CA ARG A 293 1.47 -21.55 22.84
C ARG A 293 1.85 -20.64 21.67
N PHE A 294 0.82 -20.14 21.01
CA PHE A 294 0.92 -19.14 19.98
C PHE A 294 0.01 -17.97 20.31
N ASP A 295 0.44 -16.77 19.99
CA ASP A 295 -0.47 -15.65 19.85
C ASP A 295 -0.90 -15.53 18.39
N ILE A 296 -2.17 -15.25 18.16
CA ILE A 296 -2.73 -14.96 16.84
C ILE A 296 -2.98 -13.45 16.79
N PHE A 297 -2.41 -12.81 15.80
CA PHE A 297 -2.79 -11.47 15.39
C PHE A 297 -3.77 -11.56 14.22
N ALA A 298 -4.86 -10.80 14.26
CA ALA A 298 -5.75 -10.60 13.14
C ALA A 298 -6.32 -9.18 13.21
N GLY A 299 -5.84 -8.28 12.34
CA GLY A 299 -6.23 -6.89 12.44
C GLY A 299 -5.68 -5.95 11.38
N PRO A 300 -5.98 -4.64 11.54
CA PRO A 300 -5.52 -3.61 10.63
C PRO A 300 -4.02 -3.34 10.78
N LYS A 301 -3.39 -2.96 9.67
CA LYS A 301 -1.96 -2.63 9.62
C LYS A 301 -1.68 -1.22 10.14
N ARG A 302 -2.02 -0.97 11.40
CA ARG A 302 -1.63 0.26 12.11
C ARG A 302 -0.21 0.12 12.63
N PRO A 303 0.72 1.04 12.32
CA PRO A 303 2.10 0.94 12.79
C PRO A 303 2.23 0.81 14.30
N SER A 304 1.48 1.61 15.08
CA SER A 304 1.46 1.55 16.53
C SER A 304 0.97 0.20 17.07
N LEU A 305 -0.10 -0.32 16.47
CA LEU A 305 -0.66 -1.63 16.84
C LEU A 305 0.32 -2.77 16.50
N LEU A 306 0.84 -2.78 15.27
CA LEU A 306 1.76 -3.84 14.83
C LEU A 306 3.10 -3.83 15.59
N ALA A 307 3.51 -2.69 16.14
CA ALA A 307 4.70 -2.60 16.99
C ALA A 307 4.57 -3.39 18.30
N THR A 308 3.35 -3.68 18.74
CA THR A 308 3.09 -4.47 19.98
C THR A 308 3.05 -5.98 19.74
N PHE A 309 3.14 -6.43 18.47
CA PHE A 309 3.13 -7.84 18.11
C PHE A 309 4.47 -8.30 17.57
N GLY A 310 4.91 -9.46 17.97
CA GLY A 310 6.22 -10.02 17.65
C GLY A 310 7.26 -9.75 18.75
N ARG A 311 8.51 -10.08 18.45
CA ARG A 311 9.62 -9.85 19.37
C ARG A 311 10.06 -8.38 19.33
N PRO A 312 10.62 -7.80 20.39
CA PRO A 312 10.97 -6.37 20.45
C PRO A 312 11.78 -5.86 19.25
N GLN A 313 12.71 -6.67 18.75
CA GLN A 313 13.57 -6.33 17.61
C GLN A 313 13.02 -6.84 16.26
N ALA A 314 11.91 -7.54 16.26
CA ALA A 314 11.32 -8.19 15.10
C ALA A 314 9.79 -8.08 15.12
N SER A 315 9.24 -6.90 15.42
CA SER A 315 7.80 -6.68 15.48
C SER A 315 7.14 -6.71 14.09
N MET A 316 5.84 -6.97 14.06
CA MET A 316 5.02 -6.95 12.83
C MET A 316 4.95 -5.57 12.17
N ASN A 317 5.36 -4.48 12.85
CA ASN A 317 5.40 -3.14 12.27
C ASN A 317 6.22 -3.07 10.97
N ASP A 318 7.14 -4.00 10.78
CA ASP A 318 7.95 -4.12 9.56
C ASP A 318 7.12 -4.43 8.29
N LEU A 319 5.89 -4.92 8.45
CA LEU A 319 4.93 -5.13 7.36
C LEU A 319 4.42 -3.82 6.73
N VAL A 320 4.57 -2.68 7.45
CA VAL A 320 4.21 -1.37 6.92
C VAL A 320 5.42 -0.74 6.26
N TYR A 321 5.48 -0.85 4.95
CA TYR A 321 6.58 -0.34 4.16
C TYR A 321 6.15 0.81 3.23
N TYR A 322 6.72 1.99 3.46
CA TYR A 322 6.41 3.21 2.69
C TYR A 322 7.33 3.43 1.47
N GLY A 323 8.21 2.47 1.16
CA GLY A 323 9.19 2.63 0.10
C GLY A 323 10.40 3.48 0.49
N TRP A 324 11.21 3.85 -0.50
CA TRP A 324 12.47 4.60 -0.28
C TRP A 324 12.26 5.97 0.37
N PHE A 325 11.11 6.59 0.11
CA PHE A 325 10.76 7.89 0.67
C PHE A 325 9.97 7.80 1.98
N GLY A 326 10.09 6.67 2.70
CA GLY A 326 9.44 6.48 4.00
C GLY A 326 9.79 7.55 5.04
N TRP A 327 10.99 8.15 4.94
CA TRP A 327 11.41 9.26 5.79
C TRP A 327 10.60 10.55 5.55
N VAL A 328 10.00 10.73 4.36
CA VAL A 328 9.02 11.80 4.07
C VAL A 328 7.61 11.34 4.43
N ALA A 329 7.26 10.09 4.13
CA ALA A 329 5.93 9.54 4.32
C ALA A 329 5.49 9.56 5.80
N ARG A 330 6.36 9.12 6.70
CA ARG A 330 6.06 9.01 8.14
C ARG A 330 5.68 10.35 8.79
N PRO A 331 6.45 11.45 8.63
CA PRO A 331 6.02 12.75 9.18
C PRO A 331 4.73 13.26 8.52
N MET A 332 4.52 13.02 7.23
CA MET A 332 3.29 13.44 6.55
C MET A 332 2.05 12.72 7.11
N ILE A 333 2.13 11.41 7.34
CA ILE A 333 1.07 10.64 8.01
C ILE A 333 0.83 11.15 9.43
N ALA A 334 1.88 11.39 10.21
CA ALA A 334 1.75 11.90 11.57
C ALA A 334 1.02 13.25 11.60
N ILE A 335 1.40 14.19 10.73
CA ILE A 335 0.71 15.47 10.59
C ILE A 335 -0.74 15.26 10.16
N LEU A 336 -1.00 14.38 9.20
CA LEU A 336 -2.34 14.07 8.71
C LEU A 336 -3.26 13.56 9.84
N HIS A 337 -2.76 12.64 10.67
CA HIS A 337 -3.52 12.10 11.79
C HIS A 337 -3.77 13.17 12.88
N VAL A 338 -2.79 14.04 13.15
CA VAL A 338 -2.99 15.18 14.07
C VAL A 338 -4.05 16.13 13.54
N LEU A 339 -4.01 16.48 12.25
CA LEU A 339 -5.02 17.32 11.63
C LEU A 339 -6.40 16.65 11.68
N HIS A 340 -6.47 15.36 11.41
CA HIS A 340 -7.73 14.61 11.50
C HIS A 340 -8.27 14.55 12.93
N ALA A 341 -7.43 14.39 13.94
CA ALA A 341 -7.85 14.38 15.34
C ALA A 341 -8.56 15.69 15.73
N ILE A 342 -8.17 16.82 15.12
CA ILE A 342 -8.77 18.14 15.35
C ILE A 342 -10.05 18.33 14.52
N ILE A 343 -9.99 18.02 13.23
CA ILE A 343 -11.03 18.37 12.24
C ILE A 343 -12.06 17.26 12.06
N ARG A 344 -11.66 16.00 12.33
CA ARG A 344 -12.48 14.79 12.15
C ARG A 344 -12.96 14.54 10.71
N ASN A 345 -12.25 15.09 9.72
CA ASN A 345 -12.46 14.83 8.30
C ASN A 345 -11.12 14.71 7.58
N TYR A 346 -10.82 13.54 7.05
CA TYR A 346 -9.55 13.28 6.35
C TYR A 346 -9.41 14.08 5.05
N GLY A 347 -10.51 14.36 4.32
CA GLY A 347 -10.43 15.15 3.11
C GLY A 347 -9.96 16.58 3.38
N ILE A 348 -10.52 17.23 4.41
CA ILE A 348 -10.07 18.56 4.85
C ILE A 348 -8.65 18.48 5.41
N ALA A 349 -8.30 17.44 6.16
CA ALA A 349 -6.95 17.23 6.68
C ALA A 349 -5.91 17.11 5.55
N ILE A 350 -6.22 16.44 4.43
CA ILE A 350 -5.35 16.37 3.25
C ILE A 350 -5.16 17.76 2.61
N ILE A 351 -6.21 18.55 2.50
CA ILE A 351 -6.12 19.92 1.97
C ILE A 351 -5.20 20.76 2.86
N LEU A 352 -5.38 20.72 4.19
CA LEU A 352 -4.55 21.45 5.12
C LEU A 352 -3.10 20.96 5.15
N LEU A 353 -2.89 19.65 5.07
CA LEU A 353 -1.55 19.08 4.89
C LEU A 353 -0.89 19.64 3.63
N THR A 354 -1.65 19.75 2.53
CA THR A 354 -1.16 20.37 1.28
C THR A 354 -0.75 21.82 1.50
N VAL A 355 -1.56 22.60 2.20
CA VAL A 355 -1.25 24.02 2.54
C VAL A 355 0.03 24.10 3.38
N ILE A 356 0.20 23.24 4.38
CA ILE A 356 1.41 23.19 5.22
C ILE A 356 2.64 22.88 4.37
N VAL A 357 2.58 21.82 3.55
CA VAL A 357 3.70 21.41 2.69
C VAL A 357 4.04 22.49 1.67
N ARG A 358 3.04 23.07 1.01
CA ARG A 358 3.23 24.16 0.04
C ARG A 358 3.75 25.43 0.71
N GLY A 359 3.26 25.75 1.91
CA GLY A 359 3.75 26.87 2.71
C GLY A 359 5.23 26.69 3.08
N ALA A 360 5.64 25.51 3.51
CA ALA A 360 7.04 25.20 3.81
C ALA A 360 7.94 25.30 2.55
N MET A 361 7.40 24.93 1.38
CA MET A 361 8.12 25.03 0.10
C MET A 361 8.07 26.44 -0.54
N PHE A 362 7.26 27.37 -0.01
CA PHE A 362 7.04 28.69 -0.59
C PHE A 362 8.33 29.47 -0.89
N PRO A 363 9.36 29.52 -0.01
CA PRO A 363 10.61 30.24 -0.33
C PRO A 363 11.34 29.67 -1.55
N ILE A 364 11.22 28.36 -1.79
CA ILE A 364 11.83 27.67 -2.95
C ILE A 364 11.01 27.93 -4.21
N SER A 365 9.69 27.75 -4.12
CA SER A 365 8.76 27.95 -5.25
C SER A 365 8.75 29.41 -5.72
N ARG A 366 8.85 30.39 -4.81
CA ARG A 366 9.00 31.82 -5.13
C ARG A 366 10.27 32.08 -5.94
N LYS A 367 11.43 31.53 -5.53
CA LYS A 367 12.69 31.69 -6.29
C LYS A 367 12.55 31.13 -7.69
N GLN A 368 11.89 29.97 -7.84
CA GLN A 368 11.64 29.35 -9.14
C GLN A 368 10.68 30.19 -10.01
N ALA A 369 9.59 30.72 -9.43
CA ALA A 369 8.66 31.56 -10.14
C ALA A 369 9.36 32.82 -10.70
N LEU A 370 10.21 33.47 -9.90
CA LEU A 370 11.03 34.61 -10.35
C LEU A 370 12.03 34.21 -11.45
N SER A 371 12.63 33.02 -11.37
CA SER A 371 13.52 32.50 -12.42
C SER A 371 12.75 32.25 -13.73
N SER A 372 11.54 31.67 -13.63
CA SER A 372 10.66 31.46 -14.80
C SER A 372 10.23 32.78 -15.46
N GLN A 373 9.96 33.83 -14.67
CA GLN A 373 9.68 35.17 -15.18
C GLN A 373 10.87 35.77 -15.91
N LYS A 374 12.11 35.64 -15.38
CA LYS A 374 13.34 36.05 -16.08
C LYS A 374 13.46 35.36 -17.43
N MET A 375 13.17 34.07 -17.51
CA MET A 375 13.19 33.32 -18.77
C MET A 375 12.19 33.88 -19.80
N GLN A 376 11.00 34.30 -19.37
CA GLN A 376 10.01 34.92 -20.25
C GLN A 376 10.49 36.26 -20.82
N VAL A 377 11.21 37.06 -20.02
CA VAL A 377 11.81 38.34 -20.48
C VAL A 377 12.93 38.11 -21.49
N LEU A 378 13.73 37.05 -21.34
CA LEU A 378 14.83 36.70 -22.25
C LEU A 378 14.36 36.02 -23.56
N GLN A 379 13.08 35.66 -23.67
CA GLN A 379 12.53 34.94 -24.81
C GLN A 379 12.75 35.66 -26.17
N PRO A 380 12.53 36.99 -26.32
CA PRO A 380 12.75 37.64 -27.61
C PRO A 380 14.21 37.56 -28.07
N GLU A 381 15.19 37.70 -27.13
CA GLU A 381 16.62 37.54 -27.47
C GLU A 381 16.95 36.09 -27.85
N MET A 382 16.38 35.11 -27.17
CA MET A 382 16.54 33.71 -27.54
C MET A 382 15.96 33.40 -28.92
N LYS A 383 14.84 33.97 -29.28
CA LYS A 383 14.28 33.87 -30.65
C LYS A 383 15.22 34.42 -31.69
N ALA A 384 15.75 35.63 -31.48
CA ALA A 384 16.71 36.25 -32.39
C ALA A 384 17.99 35.38 -32.53
N ILE A 385 18.49 34.78 -31.46
CA ILE A 385 19.62 33.85 -31.52
C ILE A 385 19.25 32.59 -32.31
N ALA A 386 18.07 32.02 -32.08
CA ALA A 386 17.59 30.81 -32.77
C ALA A 386 17.43 31.04 -34.28
N GLU A 387 16.93 32.21 -34.70
CA GLU A 387 16.81 32.61 -36.11
C GLU A 387 18.17 32.87 -36.76
N LYS A 388 19.06 33.59 -36.06
CA LYS A 388 20.39 33.97 -36.59
C LYS A 388 21.31 32.75 -36.77
N TYR A 389 21.23 31.78 -35.88
CA TYR A 389 22.09 30.59 -35.91
C TYR A 389 21.30 29.31 -36.19
N LYS A 390 20.30 29.40 -37.10
CA LYS A 390 19.42 28.27 -37.46
C LYS A 390 20.21 27.08 -38.02
N ASN A 391 21.27 27.31 -38.76
CA ASN A 391 22.09 26.29 -39.42
C ASN A 391 23.35 25.88 -38.62
N ASP A 392 23.57 26.47 -37.44
CA ASP A 392 24.74 26.16 -36.58
C ASP A 392 24.30 25.91 -35.15
N PRO A 393 23.93 24.64 -34.79
CA PRO A 393 23.44 24.30 -33.48
C PRO A 393 24.49 24.47 -32.37
N GLN A 394 25.78 24.30 -32.69
CA GLN A 394 26.87 24.49 -31.69
C GLN A 394 27.00 25.95 -31.29
N LYS A 395 27.05 26.84 -32.28
CA LYS A 395 27.13 28.29 -32.04
C LYS A 395 25.88 28.83 -31.34
N ARG A 396 24.70 28.30 -31.71
CA ARG A 396 23.44 28.64 -31.06
C ARG A 396 23.50 28.29 -29.54
N THR A 397 23.97 27.08 -29.21
CA THR A 397 24.09 26.65 -27.80
C THR A 397 25.08 27.53 -27.01
N MET A 398 26.26 27.84 -27.60
CA MET A 398 27.25 28.71 -26.96
C MET A 398 26.71 30.12 -26.68
N VAL A 399 26.09 30.75 -27.68
CA VAL A 399 25.53 32.11 -27.55
C VAL A 399 24.35 32.13 -26.56
N THR A 400 23.55 31.09 -26.54
CA THR A 400 22.46 30.95 -25.56
C THR A 400 23.00 30.79 -24.13
N GLN A 401 24.07 30.02 -23.92
CA GLN A 401 24.73 29.88 -22.61
C GLN A 401 25.36 31.21 -22.16
N GLU A 402 25.95 31.98 -23.10
CA GLU A 402 26.51 33.30 -22.81
C GLU A 402 25.41 34.29 -22.42
N LEU A 403 24.25 34.26 -23.09
CA LEU A 403 23.08 35.03 -22.72
C LEU A 403 22.63 34.72 -21.28
N TRP A 404 22.52 33.45 -20.94
CA TRP A 404 22.16 33.03 -19.58
C TRP A 404 23.16 33.49 -18.54
N ARG A 405 24.46 33.40 -18.82
CA ARG A 405 25.51 33.85 -17.93
C ARG A 405 25.49 35.37 -17.73
N LYS A 406 25.25 36.14 -18.81
CA LYS A 406 25.14 37.62 -18.76
C LYS A 406 23.99 38.07 -17.87
N HIS A 407 22.85 37.36 -17.90
CA HIS A 407 21.66 37.70 -17.14
C HIS A 407 21.55 36.98 -15.79
N ASN A 408 22.62 36.29 -15.34
CA ASN A 408 22.63 35.48 -14.11
C ASN A 408 21.41 34.55 -14.03
N TYR A 409 21.08 33.91 -15.18
CA TYR A 409 20.00 32.95 -15.29
C TYR A 409 20.58 31.53 -15.21
N ASN A 410 20.03 30.71 -14.27
CA ASN A 410 20.40 29.30 -14.15
C ASN A 410 19.23 28.43 -14.65
N PRO A 411 19.36 27.75 -15.80
CA PRO A 411 18.31 26.89 -16.31
C PRO A 411 18.01 25.68 -15.40
N ALA A 412 19.00 25.22 -14.63
CA ALA A 412 18.82 24.12 -13.68
C ALA A 412 17.95 24.50 -12.47
N GLY A 413 17.76 25.80 -12.19
CA GLY A 413 16.88 26.25 -11.10
C GLY A 413 15.41 25.85 -11.29
N GLY A 414 14.95 25.69 -12.57
CA GLY A 414 13.60 25.25 -12.88
C GLY A 414 13.33 23.77 -12.60
N CYS A 415 14.32 22.91 -12.82
CA CYS A 415 14.15 21.47 -12.61
C CYS A 415 14.35 21.05 -11.14
N LEU A 416 15.03 21.88 -10.32
CA LEU A 416 15.26 21.58 -8.91
C LEU A 416 13.96 21.31 -8.13
N LEU A 417 12.90 22.07 -8.43
CA LEU A 417 11.60 21.86 -7.78
C LEU A 417 11.00 20.51 -8.11
N VAL A 418 11.18 20.04 -9.36
CA VAL A 418 10.68 18.71 -9.76
C VAL A 418 11.38 17.62 -8.95
N PHE A 419 12.69 17.73 -8.75
CA PHE A 419 13.45 16.78 -7.92
C PHE A 419 13.03 16.79 -6.46
N ILE A 420 12.72 17.95 -5.89
CA ILE A 420 12.18 18.05 -4.52
C ILE A 420 10.75 17.53 -4.45
N GLN A 421 9.96 17.71 -5.51
CA GLN A 421 8.57 17.27 -5.57
C GLN A 421 8.42 15.74 -5.62
N ILE A 422 9.38 15.01 -6.23
CA ILE A 422 9.32 13.54 -6.35
C ILE A 422 9.28 12.83 -4.99
N PRO A 423 10.19 13.11 -4.03
CA PRO A 423 10.12 12.55 -2.68
C PRO A 423 8.80 12.83 -1.96
N ILE A 424 8.31 14.07 -2.08
CA ILE A 424 7.05 14.50 -1.44
C ILE A 424 5.87 13.75 -2.07
N PHE A 425 5.83 13.68 -3.40
CA PHE A 425 4.79 12.96 -4.13
C PHE A 425 4.79 11.47 -3.78
N MET A 426 5.95 10.80 -3.89
CA MET A 426 6.06 9.37 -3.60
C MET A 426 5.78 9.06 -2.13
N GLY A 427 6.27 9.92 -1.22
CA GLY A 427 5.98 9.79 0.20
C GLY A 427 4.48 9.88 0.48
N LEU A 428 3.81 10.89 -0.06
CA LEU A 428 2.37 11.09 0.11
C LEU A 428 1.55 9.97 -0.56
N TYR A 429 1.89 9.61 -1.80
CA TYR A 429 1.21 8.52 -2.50
C TYR A 429 1.25 7.22 -1.68
N ARG A 430 2.43 6.85 -1.19
CA ARG A 430 2.57 5.66 -0.34
C ARG A 430 1.81 5.79 0.97
N SER A 431 1.89 6.95 1.60
CA SER A 431 1.15 7.24 2.83
C SER A 431 -0.34 7.01 2.65
N LEU A 432 -0.94 7.66 1.65
CA LEU A 432 -2.38 7.61 1.42
C LEU A 432 -2.87 6.25 0.92
N ALA A 433 -2.03 5.53 0.15
CA ALA A 433 -2.38 4.22 -0.39
C ALA A 433 -2.30 3.08 0.63
N THR A 434 -1.47 3.21 1.68
CA THR A 434 -1.24 2.15 2.67
C THR A 434 -1.88 2.42 4.03
N ASP A 435 -2.33 3.65 4.28
CA ASP A 435 -2.93 4.00 5.57
C ASP A 435 -4.33 3.42 5.71
N VAL A 436 -4.47 2.50 6.65
CA VAL A 436 -5.75 1.85 6.95
C VAL A 436 -6.82 2.83 7.46
N GLU A 437 -6.42 3.97 8.05
CA GLU A 437 -7.36 4.97 8.55
C GLU A 437 -8.06 5.74 7.43
N LEU A 438 -7.43 5.84 6.26
CA LEU A 438 -8.04 6.46 5.07
C LEU A 438 -8.99 5.53 4.34
N ARG A 439 -8.88 4.23 4.62
CA ARG A 439 -9.79 3.23 4.09
C ARG A 439 -11.22 3.53 4.58
N GLN A 440 -12.16 3.65 3.65
CA GLN A 440 -13.56 3.99 3.93
C GLN A 440 -13.77 5.35 4.63
N ALA A 441 -12.73 6.20 4.68
CA ALA A 441 -12.90 7.58 5.10
C ALA A 441 -13.54 8.38 3.96
N PRO A 442 -14.74 8.96 4.15
CA PRO A 442 -15.42 9.71 3.10
C PRO A 442 -14.90 11.14 3.03
N LEU A 443 -14.90 11.73 1.82
CA LEU A 443 -14.60 13.15 1.64
C LEU A 443 -15.74 14.03 2.21
N PHE A 444 -16.99 13.71 1.87
CA PHE A 444 -18.16 14.48 2.29
C PHE A 444 -18.98 13.75 3.36
N SER A 445 -19.57 12.64 2.99
CA SER A 445 -20.43 11.85 3.86
C SER A 445 -20.42 10.39 3.42
N SER A 446 -20.51 9.47 4.37
CA SER A 446 -20.68 8.03 4.10
C SER A 446 -22.00 7.70 3.35
N ALA A 447 -22.94 8.64 3.30
CA ALA A 447 -24.19 8.48 2.56
C ALA A 447 -24.00 8.67 1.03
N ILE A 448 -22.96 9.39 0.62
CA ILE A 448 -22.64 9.67 -0.79
C ILE A 448 -21.63 8.64 -1.27
N ARG A 449 -21.95 7.91 -2.33
CA ARG A 449 -21.07 6.88 -2.90
C ARG A 449 -19.78 7.48 -3.44
N TRP A 450 -19.87 8.61 -4.13
CA TRP A 450 -18.74 9.31 -4.71
C TRP A 450 -17.77 9.78 -3.61
N CYS A 451 -16.49 9.46 -3.77
CA CYS A 451 -15.43 9.74 -2.79
C CYS A 451 -15.73 9.22 -1.38
N SER A 452 -16.36 8.05 -1.27
CA SER A 452 -16.66 7.43 0.03
C SER A 452 -15.45 6.72 0.65
N ASN A 453 -14.34 6.61 -0.09
CA ASN A 453 -13.09 5.98 0.34
C ASN A 453 -11.92 6.77 -0.22
N LEU A 454 -11.24 7.56 0.63
CA LEU A 454 -10.10 8.41 0.21
C LEU A 454 -8.86 7.60 -0.20
N ALA A 455 -8.78 6.34 0.21
CA ALA A 455 -7.72 5.43 -0.21
C ALA A 455 -7.99 4.72 -1.55
N ALA A 456 -9.17 4.92 -2.14
CA ALA A 456 -9.60 4.34 -3.42
C ALA A 456 -9.86 5.43 -4.46
N PRO A 457 -9.98 5.09 -5.75
CA PRO A 457 -10.51 6.00 -6.78
C PRO A 457 -11.88 6.55 -6.39
N ASP A 458 -12.26 7.68 -6.94
CA ASP A 458 -13.50 8.37 -6.54
C ASP A 458 -14.79 7.66 -6.99
N MET A 459 -14.74 6.75 -7.96
CA MET A 459 -15.82 5.85 -8.37
C MET A 459 -17.18 6.56 -8.58
N MET A 460 -17.16 7.61 -9.39
CA MET A 460 -18.34 8.44 -9.61
C MET A 460 -19.48 7.67 -10.28
N LEU A 461 -19.19 6.92 -11.35
CA LEU A 461 -20.15 6.19 -12.15
C LEU A 461 -19.57 4.82 -12.54
N ASP A 462 -20.39 3.77 -12.36
CA ASP A 462 -20.08 2.46 -12.92
C ASP A 462 -20.41 2.47 -14.42
N TRP A 463 -19.38 2.28 -15.26
CA TRP A 463 -19.51 2.25 -16.72
C TRP A 463 -19.21 0.88 -17.33
N SER A 464 -18.98 -0.15 -16.47
CA SER A 464 -18.67 -1.50 -16.92
C SER A 464 -19.74 -2.11 -17.84
N GLY A 465 -20.99 -1.64 -17.73
CA GLY A 465 -22.12 -2.15 -18.51
C GLY A 465 -22.16 -1.68 -19.98
N PHE A 466 -21.46 -0.60 -20.35
CA PHE A 466 -21.52 -0.05 -21.71
C PHE A 466 -20.16 0.21 -22.37
N MET A 467 -19.06 0.13 -21.63
CA MET A 467 -17.72 0.31 -22.16
C MET A 467 -17.10 -1.03 -22.56
N PRO A 468 -16.17 -1.05 -23.54
CA PRO A 468 -15.48 -2.27 -23.96
C PRO A 468 -14.73 -2.92 -22.79
N GLY A 469 -14.93 -4.24 -22.61
CA GLY A 469 -14.40 -5.00 -21.48
C GLY A 469 -12.89 -4.88 -21.28
N PHE A 470 -12.09 -4.82 -22.36
CA PHE A 470 -10.62 -4.69 -22.26
C PHE A 470 -10.13 -3.37 -21.63
N LEU A 471 -10.96 -2.31 -21.64
CA LEU A 471 -10.65 -1.03 -20.98
C LEU A 471 -11.10 -1.01 -19.52
N VAL A 472 -12.24 -1.63 -19.24
CA VAL A 472 -12.94 -1.50 -17.95
C VAL A 472 -12.83 -2.74 -17.08
N ALA A 473 -12.26 -3.85 -17.56
CA ALA A 473 -11.92 -4.96 -16.69
C ALA A 473 -11.10 -4.46 -15.49
N PRO A 474 -11.21 -5.09 -14.32
CA PRO A 474 -10.41 -4.69 -13.16
C PRO A 474 -8.90 -4.63 -13.45
N GLU A 475 -8.40 -5.51 -14.31
CA GLU A 475 -7.04 -5.53 -14.82
C GLU A 475 -6.80 -4.51 -15.95
N GLY A 476 -7.86 -4.00 -16.56
CA GLY A 476 -7.83 -3.03 -17.65
C GLY A 476 -7.23 -1.68 -17.19
N TRP A 477 -6.92 -0.82 -18.13
CA TRP A 477 -6.23 0.44 -17.89
C TRP A 477 -7.08 1.44 -17.10
N LEU A 478 -8.39 1.51 -17.37
CA LEU A 478 -9.30 2.48 -16.78
C LEU A 478 -10.04 1.93 -15.56
N GLY A 479 -10.27 0.60 -15.52
CA GLY A 479 -11.05 -0.03 -14.46
C GLY A 479 -12.57 0.20 -14.61
N PRO A 480 -13.38 -0.41 -13.73
CA PRO A 480 -14.84 -0.49 -13.89
C PRO A 480 -15.59 0.81 -13.60
N TYR A 481 -14.91 1.86 -13.15
CA TYR A 481 -15.54 3.11 -12.76
C TYR A 481 -14.97 4.33 -13.48
N LEU A 482 -15.85 5.25 -13.88
CA LEU A 482 -15.47 6.60 -14.27
C LEU A 482 -15.03 7.38 -13.02
N ASN A 483 -13.81 7.92 -13.07
CA ASN A 483 -13.21 8.69 -11.99
C ASN A 483 -13.11 10.16 -12.40
N LEU A 484 -13.76 11.04 -11.66
CA LEU A 484 -13.82 12.48 -11.96
C LEU A 484 -12.58 13.22 -11.48
N PHE A 485 -12.05 12.89 -10.30
CA PHE A 485 -10.91 13.61 -9.72
C PHE A 485 -9.61 13.48 -10.53
N PRO A 486 -9.25 12.32 -11.10
CA PRO A 486 -8.16 12.25 -12.06
C PRO A 486 -8.35 13.19 -13.26
N LEU A 487 -9.55 13.26 -13.82
CA LEU A 487 -9.85 14.15 -14.96
C LEU A 487 -9.71 15.63 -14.57
N LEU A 488 -10.20 16.03 -13.39
CA LEU A 488 -10.01 17.38 -12.87
C LEU A 488 -8.53 17.70 -12.62
N THR A 489 -7.78 16.74 -12.08
CA THR A 489 -6.34 16.90 -11.85
C THR A 489 -5.59 17.14 -13.15
N ILE A 490 -5.91 16.36 -14.19
CA ILE A 490 -5.31 16.51 -15.50
C ILE A 490 -5.69 17.87 -16.12
N GLY A 491 -6.96 18.23 -16.05
CA GLY A 491 -7.44 19.54 -16.53
C GLY A 491 -6.68 20.70 -15.88
N LEU A 492 -6.48 20.63 -14.55
CA LEU A 492 -5.70 21.62 -13.82
C LEU A 492 -4.21 21.61 -14.21
N PHE A 493 -3.60 20.45 -14.43
CA PHE A 493 -2.21 20.36 -14.86
C PHE A 493 -2.03 20.96 -16.28
N LEU A 494 -2.94 20.67 -17.21
CA LEU A 494 -2.91 21.26 -18.55
C LEU A 494 -3.11 22.79 -18.49
N TRP A 495 -4.01 23.26 -17.66
CA TRP A 495 -4.21 24.69 -17.45
C TRP A 495 -2.97 25.33 -16.82
N GLN A 496 -2.40 24.73 -15.80
CA GLN A 496 -1.17 25.18 -15.16
C GLN A 496 0.00 25.19 -16.14
N GLN A 497 0.13 24.16 -16.98
CA GLN A 497 1.15 24.10 -18.03
C GLN A 497 1.00 25.27 -19.01
N LYS A 498 -0.23 25.56 -19.47
CA LYS A 498 -0.50 26.68 -20.38
C LYS A 498 -0.14 28.03 -19.74
N LEU A 499 -0.36 28.21 -18.45
CA LEU A 499 -0.01 29.43 -17.72
C LEU A 499 1.50 29.59 -17.50
N PHE A 500 2.23 28.48 -17.31
CA PHE A 500 3.62 28.51 -16.85
C PHE A 500 4.65 28.25 -17.95
N MET A 501 4.26 27.59 -19.04
CA MET A 501 5.16 27.36 -20.16
C MET A 501 5.28 28.58 -21.06
N PRO A 502 6.52 29.03 -21.30
CA PRO A 502 6.76 30.04 -22.30
C PRO A 502 6.48 29.45 -23.72
N PRO A 503 6.04 30.27 -24.68
CA PRO A 503 5.86 29.83 -26.06
C PRO A 503 7.19 29.31 -26.63
N ALA A 504 7.10 28.30 -27.48
CA ALA A 504 8.28 27.66 -28.06
C ALA A 504 9.05 28.66 -28.97
N VAL A 505 10.36 28.69 -28.78
CA VAL A 505 11.28 29.59 -29.47
C VAL A 505 11.72 29.01 -30.82
N ASP A 506 11.86 27.70 -30.91
CA ASP A 506 12.32 26.97 -32.08
C ASP A 506 11.57 25.63 -32.27
N GLU A 507 11.88 24.90 -33.34
CA GLU A 507 11.28 23.59 -33.61
C GLU A 507 11.61 22.53 -32.55
N GLN A 508 12.81 22.59 -31.96
CA GLN A 508 13.22 21.67 -30.89
C GLN A 508 12.39 21.93 -29.62
N ALA A 509 12.14 23.18 -29.27
CA ALA A 509 11.27 23.52 -28.15
C ALA A 509 9.80 23.12 -28.41
N LYS A 510 9.33 23.24 -29.68
CA LYS A 510 7.99 22.74 -30.05
C LYS A 510 7.89 21.22 -29.87
N MET A 511 8.90 20.48 -30.36
CA MET A 511 8.94 19.02 -30.21
C MET A 511 8.98 18.62 -28.73
N GLN A 512 9.78 19.30 -27.92
CA GLN A 512 9.82 19.06 -26.45
C GLN A 512 8.46 19.33 -25.79
N GLN A 513 7.75 20.37 -26.20
CA GLN A 513 6.40 20.65 -25.70
C GLN A 513 5.38 19.59 -26.14
N GLN A 514 5.49 19.07 -27.36
CA GLN A 514 4.66 17.96 -27.83
C GLN A 514 4.93 16.67 -27.03
N VAL A 515 6.20 16.30 -26.86
CA VAL A 515 6.57 15.15 -26.03
C VAL A 515 6.01 15.29 -24.62
N MET A 516 6.12 16.48 -24.03
CA MET A 516 5.56 16.76 -22.71
C MET A 516 4.03 16.58 -22.67
N LYS A 517 3.30 17.01 -23.71
CA LYS A 517 1.85 16.78 -23.80
C LYS A 517 1.50 15.30 -23.87
N TYR A 518 2.21 14.52 -24.70
CA TYR A 518 1.99 13.07 -24.79
C TYR A 518 2.34 12.37 -23.48
N MET A 519 3.43 12.77 -22.82
CA MET A 519 3.80 12.25 -21.51
C MET A 519 2.73 12.56 -20.46
N MET A 520 2.17 13.77 -20.47
CA MET A 520 1.07 14.13 -19.56
C MET A 520 -0.20 13.33 -19.86
N PHE A 521 -0.53 13.08 -21.12
CA PHE A 521 -1.66 12.23 -21.48
C PHE A 521 -1.46 10.79 -21.01
N PHE A 522 -0.28 10.22 -21.19
CA PHE A 522 0.07 8.89 -20.69
C PHE A 522 0.04 8.84 -19.17
N MET A 523 0.58 9.85 -18.51
CA MET A 523 0.52 9.98 -17.06
C MET A 523 -0.94 10.07 -16.57
N ALA A 524 -1.81 10.78 -17.30
CA ALA A 524 -3.23 10.86 -17.06
C ALA A 524 -3.90 9.48 -17.01
N LEU A 525 -3.56 8.64 -17.98
CA LEU A 525 -4.07 7.28 -18.07
C LEU A 525 -3.60 6.42 -16.89
N MET A 526 -2.33 6.55 -16.50
CA MET A 526 -1.80 5.88 -15.32
C MET A 526 -2.43 6.38 -14.01
N PHE A 527 -2.77 7.66 -13.94
CA PHE A 527 -3.40 8.26 -12.75
C PHE A 527 -4.89 7.98 -12.62
N PHE A 528 -5.50 7.32 -13.61
CA PHE A 528 -6.95 7.11 -13.62
C PHE A 528 -7.46 6.25 -12.45
N LYS A 529 -6.63 5.32 -11.95
CA LYS A 529 -6.93 4.44 -10.82
C LYS A 529 -6.33 4.91 -9.48
N VAL A 530 -5.80 6.12 -9.42
CA VAL A 530 -5.15 6.64 -8.23
C VAL A 530 -6.19 6.98 -7.15
N PRO A 531 -5.86 6.79 -5.86
CA PRO A 531 -6.72 7.17 -4.75
C PRO A 531 -7.20 8.61 -4.82
N CYS A 532 -8.50 8.84 -4.57
CA CYS A 532 -9.09 10.18 -4.64
C CYS A 532 -8.47 11.16 -3.63
N GLY A 533 -7.97 10.68 -2.50
CA GLY A 533 -7.21 11.49 -1.55
C GLY A 533 -5.92 12.07 -2.15
N LEU A 534 -5.22 11.32 -3.02
CA LEU A 534 -4.06 11.83 -3.74
C LEU A 534 -4.45 12.84 -4.82
N CYS A 535 -5.55 12.58 -5.55
CA CYS A 535 -6.08 13.56 -6.50
C CYS A 535 -6.47 14.86 -5.80
N LEU A 536 -7.07 14.77 -4.62
CA LEU A 536 -7.42 15.95 -3.80
C LEU A 536 -6.18 16.77 -3.42
N TYR A 537 -5.09 16.09 -3.05
CA TYR A 537 -3.80 16.76 -2.83
C TYR A 537 -3.32 17.46 -4.10
N PHE A 538 -3.38 16.82 -5.27
CA PHE A 538 -2.95 17.45 -6.51
C PHE A 538 -3.81 18.65 -6.90
N ILE A 539 -5.12 18.55 -6.74
CA ILE A 539 -6.05 19.65 -6.99
C ILE A 539 -5.71 20.84 -6.09
N ALA A 540 -5.61 20.62 -4.78
CA ALA A 540 -5.26 21.65 -3.82
C ALA A 540 -3.88 22.27 -4.09
N SER A 541 -2.91 21.42 -4.41
CA SER A 541 -1.54 21.80 -4.74
C SER A 541 -1.45 22.64 -6.03
N SER A 542 -2.23 22.27 -7.06
CA SER A 542 -2.29 23.03 -8.32
C SER A 542 -2.97 24.37 -8.15
N LEU A 543 -4.07 24.40 -7.40
CA LEU A 543 -4.77 25.66 -7.07
C LEU A 543 -3.85 26.60 -6.28
N TRP A 544 -3.09 26.09 -5.31
CA TRP A 544 -2.07 26.86 -4.60
C TRP A 544 -1.02 27.43 -5.56
N GLY A 545 -0.47 26.60 -6.49
CA GLY A 545 0.53 27.06 -7.45
C GLY A 545 0.01 28.13 -8.41
N ILE A 546 -1.26 28.04 -8.80
CA ILE A 546 -1.93 29.06 -9.62
C ILE A 546 -2.10 30.35 -8.79
N ALA A 547 -2.61 30.24 -7.57
CA ALA A 547 -2.79 31.39 -6.67
C ALA A 547 -1.46 32.07 -6.35
N GLU A 548 -0.42 31.31 -6.04
CA GLU A 548 0.94 31.83 -5.81
C GLU A 548 1.43 32.66 -7.00
N ARG A 549 1.20 32.19 -8.23
CA ARG A 549 1.64 32.90 -9.42
C ARG A 549 0.83 34.17 -9.70
N LEU A 550 -0.46 34.14 -9.43
CA LEU A 550 -1.32 35.32 -9.58
C LEU A 550 -1.00 36.42 -8.55
N LEU A 551 -0.53 36.03 -7.36
CA LEU A 551 -0.15 36.94 -6.30
C LEU A 551 1.26 37.50 -6.44
N LEU A 552 2.16 36.84 -7.19
CA LEU A 552 3.50 37.35 -7.43
C LEU A 552 3.45 38.47 -8.49
N PRO A 553 4.12 39.61 -8.21
CA PRO A 553 4.15 40.75 -9.16
C PRO A 553 4.78 40.29 -10.49
N THR A 554 4.06 40.52 -11.58
CA THR A 554 4.58 40.31 -12.94
C THR A 554 5.62 41.39 -13.24
N PRO A 555 6.84 41.04 -13.71
CA PRO A 555 7.78 42.02 -14.19
C PRO A 555 7.17 42.77 -15.38
N LYS A 556 7.15 44.11 -15.33
CA LYS A 556 6.71 44.94 -16.46
C LYS A 556 7.67 44.66 -17.64
N PRO A 557 7.14 44.28 -18.84
CA PRO A 557 7.96 44.21 -20.04
C PRO A 557 8.57 45.60 -20.26
N GLY A 558 9.88 45.74 -20.13
CA GLY A 558 10.59 46.99 -20.38
C GLY A 558 11.33 47.63 -19.21
N GLY A 559 11.06 47.19 -17.95
CA GLY A 559 11.67 47.87 -16.79
C GLY A 559 13.09 47.43 -16.42
N ALA A 560 13.57 46.30 -16.89
CA ALA A 560 14.89 45.75 -16.54
C ALA A 560 15.97 45.98 -17.61
N LEU A 561 15.62 46.44 -18.80
CA LEU A 561 16.56 46.68 -19.91
C LEU A 561 16.98 48.16 -20.05
N ALA A 562 16.36 49.09 -19.31
CA ALA A 562 16.66 50.54 -19.41
C ALA A 562 17.96 50.95 -18.69
N GLY A 563 18.64 50.05 -17.98
CA GLY A 563 19.89 50.33 -17.26
C GLY A 563 21.18 49.79 -17.89
N ALA A 564 21.09 49.00 -18.95
CA ALA A 564 22.25 48.44 -19.64
C ALA A 564 22.28 48.87 -21.10
N GLY A 565 22.60 50.13 -21.35
CA GLY A 565 22.92 50.68 -22.65
C GLY A 565 24.23 50.14 -23.22
N GLY A 566 24.34 48.82 -23.38
CA GLY A 566 25.41 48.17 -24.12
C GLY A 566 24.85 47.47 -25.34
N PRO A 567 25.63 47.30 -26.42
CA PRO A 567 25.21 46.62 -27.63
C PRO A 567 24.67 45.22 -27.33
N THR A 568 23.58 44.88 -27.99
CA THR A 568 23.03 43.51 -27.88
C THR A 568 24.11 42.48 -28.22
N ILE A 569 24.12 41.30 -27.56
CA ILE A 569 25.09 40.23 -27.84
C ILE A 569 25.09 39.87 -29.32
N VAL A 570 23.98 40.05 -29.98
CA VAL A 570 23.81 39.87 -31.44
C VAL A 570 24.71 40.81 -32.22
N ASP A 571 24.90 42.05 -31.78
CA ASP A 571 25.77 43.03 -32.44
C ASP A 571 27.25 42.85 -32.09
N ALA A 572 27.55 42.42 -30.84
CA ALA A 572 28.90 42.19 -30.38
C ALA A 572 29.60 40.99 -31.04
N VAL A 573 28.85 39.92 -31.38
CA VAL A 573 29.39 38.71 -32.04
C VAL A 573 29.48 38.92 -33.57
N SER A 574 28.83 39.94 -34.12
CA SER A 574 28.87 40.28 -35.56
C SER A 574 30.09 41.10 -35.97
N SER A 575 30.83 41.69 -35.04
CA SER A 575 32.06 42.37 -35.37
C SER A 575 33.20 41.38 -35.57
N LYS A 576 33.60 41.19 -36.84
CA LYS A 576 34.79 40.41 -37.20
C LYS A 576 36.05 40.96 -36.46
N PRO A 577 36.99 40.10 -36.05
CA PRO A 577 38.27 40.55 -35.55
C PRO A 577 39.15 40.94 -36.74
N GLY A 578 39.03 42.18 -37.22
CA GLY A 578 39.72 42.65 -38.42
C GLY A 578 40.00 44.11 -38.55
N ASP A 579 39.43 44.98 -37.75
CA ASP A 579 39.68 46.44 -37.84
C ASP A 579 40.26 47.01 -36.53
N ARG A 580 41.50 46.61 -36.25
CA ARG A 580 42.41 47.40 -35.43
C ARG A 580 43.46 48.02 -36.35
N ALA A 581 43.08 49.11 -36.98
CA ALA A 581 44.04 49.96 -37.71
C ALA A 581 44.06 51.35 -37.07
N SER A 582 45.26 51.70 -36.60
CA SER A 582 45.87 53.00 -36.55
C SER A 582 45.00 54.20 -36.14
N GLY A 583 45.09 54.63 -34.90
CA GLY A 583 44.61 55.97 -34.45
C GLY A 583 45.60 56.54 -33.44
N GLY A 584 46.42 57.42 -33.96
CA GLY A 584 47.57 58.14 -33.44
C GLY A 584 47.55 58.57 -31.98
N ARG A 585 48.66 58.29 -31.36
CA ARG A 585 49.18 58.86 -30.12
C ARG A 585 49.34 60.39 -30.24
N LYS A 586 48.49 61.23 -29.69
CA LYS A 586 48.79 62.65 -29.40
C LYS A 586 49.12 62.80 -27.91
N ARG A 587 50.44 62.88 -27.70
CA ARG A 587 51.08 63.40 -26.49
C ARG A 587 50.60 64.83 -26.23
N ARG A 588 50.03 65.13 -25.07
CA ARG A 588 49.88 66.50 -24.62
C ARG A 588 50.66 66.68 -23.32
N LYS A 589 51.71 67.55 -23.47
CA LYS A 589 52.60 68.01 -22.44
C LYS A 589 51.85 68.92 -21.45
N ARG A 590 52.35 68.93 -20.24
CA ARG A 590 52.16 69.79 -19.10
C ARG A 590 51.90 71.25 -19.45
N ARG A 591 50.99 71.87 -18.70
CA ARG A 591 51.23 72.89 -17.71
C ARG A 591 50.19 72.88 -16.61
#